data_629c60e6d58528ecbe53d9d86d0f996b
#
_entry.id   629c60e6d58528ecbe53d9d86d0f996b
#
_cell.length_a   1.000
_cell.length_b   1.000
_cell.length_c   1.000
_cell.angle_alpha   90.00
_cell.angle_beta   90.00
_cell.angle_gamma   90.00
#
_symmetry.space_group_name_H-M   'P 1'
#
loop_
_entity.id
_entity.type
_entity.pdbx_description
1 polymer ?
#
loop_
_entity_poly.entity_id
_entity_poly.type
_entity_poly.pdbx_seq_one_letter_code
_entity_poly.pdbx_strand_id
1 'polypeptide(L)'
;MKANTLKKILDLEIKKGDVLNVAKLAGIMAAKKTDQLIPLCHSIPLSYVNVDLEPNIKESSVNITAEASLVGKTGVEMEALVAVSVAGLTIYDMCKAIDREMILTNIKLIHKSGGKSGEFNAV
;
A
#
# COMPACT_ATOMS: atom_id res chain seq x y z
N MET A 1 2.99 -4.93 -14.37
CA MET A 1 4.30 -5.66 -14.51
C MET A 1 4.24 -6.66 -15.65
N LYS A 2 5.35 -7.24 -16.00
CA LYS A 2 5.38 -8.35 -16.97
C LYS A 2 4.75 -9.60 -16.33
N ALA A 3 4.13 -10.43 -17.18
CA ALA A 3 3.52 -11.69 -16.70
C ALA A 3 4.53 -12.60 -16.00
N ASN A 4 5.76 -12.66 -16.53
CA ASN A 4 6.82 -13.46 -15.91
C ASN A 4 7.23 -12.95 -14.54
N THR A 5 7.20 -11.63 -14.34
CA THR A 5 7.50 -11.02 -13.04
C THR A 5 6.46 -11.46 -12.00
N LEU A 6 5.18 -11.37 -12.35
CA LEU A 6 4.12 -11.81 -11.44
C LEU A 6 4.24 -13.30 -11.14
N LYS A 7 4.54 -14.12 -12.15
CA LYS A 7 4.74 -15.54 -11.93
C LYS A 7 5.86 -15.82 -10.93
N LYS A 8 6.98 -15.12 -11.04
CA LYS A 8 8.10 -15.30 -10.11
C LYS A 8 7.76 -14.85 -8.70
N ILE A 9 6.95 -13.79 -8.56
CA ILE A 9 6.44 -13.38 -7.25
C ILE A 9 5.61 -14.50 -6.62
N LEU A 10 4.67 -15.06 -7.39
CA LEU A 10 3.76 -16.10 -6.89
C LEU A 10 4.48 -17.42 -6.60
N ASP A 11 5.49 -17.75 -7.39
CA ASP A 11 6.28 -18.96 -7.20
C ASP A 11 7.39 -18.81 -6.15
N LEU A 12 7.47 -17.64 -5.49
CA LEU A 12 8.49 -17.32 -4.48
C LEU A 12 9.91 -17.43 -5.03
N GLU A 13 10.10 -17.02 -6.27
CA GLU A 13 11.40 -17.11 -6.97
C GLU A 13 12.14 -15.76 -7.06
N ILE A 14 11.67 -14.74 -6.38
CA ILE A 14 12.36 -13.45 -6.33
C ILE A 14 13.53 -13.54 -5.34
N LYS A 15 14.71 -13.15 -5.78
CA LYS A 15 15.95 -13.31 -5.02
C LYS A 15 15.90 -12.62 -3.64
N LYS A 16 15.26 -11.46 -3.56
CA LYS A 16 15.17 -10.69 -2.30
C LYS A 16 14.18 -11.27 -1.28
N GLY A 17 13.36 -12.25 -1.65
CA GLY A 17 12.47 -12.93 -0.74
C GLY A 17 11.00 -12.91 -1.13
N ASP A 18 10.13 -13.06 -0.15
CA ASP A 18 8.67 -13.12 -0.33
C ASP A 18 8.11 -11.70 -0.52
N VAL A 19 7.90 -11.32 -1.77
CA VAL A 19 7.55 -9.96 -2.16
C VAL A 19 6.27 -9.48 -1.51
N LEU A 20 5.20 -10.26 -1.58
CA LEU A 20 3.90 -9.81 -1.08
C LEU A 20 3.91 -9.64 0.43
N ASN A 21 4.54 -10.54 1.17
CA ASN A 21 4.63 -10.44 2.62
C ASN A 21 5.53 -9.28 3.05
N VAL A 22 6.65 -9.06 2.38
CA VAL A 22 7.54 -7.93 2.70
C VAL A 22 6.85 -6.60 2.38
N ALA A 23 6.15 -6.52 1.24
CA ALA A 23 5.40 -5.31 0.87
C ALA A 23 4.27 -5.01 1.87
N LYS A 24 3.56 -6.02 2.33
CA LYS A 24 2.53 -5.87 3.36
C LYS A 24 3.11 -5.28 4.64
N LEU A 25 4.19 -5.85 5.13
CA LEU A 25 4.86 -5.36 6.33
C LEU A 25 5.35 -3.93 6.15
N ALA A 26 5.98 -3.63 5.02
CA ALA A 26 6.49 -2.29 4.73
C ALA A 26 5.36 -1.25 4.71
N GLY A 27 4.22 -1.57 4.11
CA GLY A 27 3.05 -0.70 4.09
C GLY A 27 2.50 -0.43 5.48
N ILE A 28 2.38 -1.45 6.31
CA ILE A 28 1.93 -1.31 7.70
C ILE A 28 2.89 -0.42 8.50
N MET A 29 4.19 -0.66 8.37
CA MET A 29 5.21 0.15 9.04
C MET A 29 5.16 1.60 8.57
N ALA A 30 4.98 1.84 7.28
CA ALA A 30 4.91 3.17 6.71
C ALA A 30 3.69 3.95 7.21
N ALA A 31 2.54 3.31 7.33
CA ALA A 31 1.35 3.93 7.90
C ALA A 31 1.63 4.52 9.28
N LYS A 32 2.38 3.80 10.10
CA LYS A 32 2.76 4.22 11.46
C LYS A 32 3.79 5.36 11.49
N LYS A 33 4.41 5.67 10.36
CA LYS A 33 5.43 6.70 10.21
C LYS A 33 5.00 7.85 9.30
N THR A 34 3.72 7.96 9.03
CA THR A 34 3.19 8.96 8.10
C THR A 34 3.58 10.38 8.47
N ASP A 35 3.53 10.73 9.76
CA ASP A 35 3.92 12.05 10.24
C ASP A 35 5.40 12.38 10.03
N GLN A 36 6.24 11.36 9.93
CA GLN A 36 7.67 11.52 9.63
C GLN A 36 7.94 11.68 8.13
N LEU A 37 6.99 11.29 7.28
CA LEU A 37 7.13 11.32 5.83
C LEU A 37 6.40 12.51 5.21
N ILE A 38 5.27 12.91 5.78
CA ILE A 38 4.42 13.98 5.26
C ILE A 38 4.52 15.15 6.25
N PRO A 39 5.18 16.26 5.87
CA PRO A 39 5.62 17.29 6.82
C PRO A 39 4.53 17.93 7.67
N LEU A 40 3.33 18.12 7.11
CA LEU A 40 2.24 18.81 7.82
C LEU A 40 1.19 17.87 8.37
N CYS A 41 1.47 16.55 8.37
CA CYS A 41 0.60 15.56 8.99
C CYS A 41 0.85 15.49 10.50
N HIS A 42 -0.24 15.40 11.27
CA HIS A 42 -0.16 15.17 12.70
C HIS A 42 0.17 13.70 13.00
N SER A 43 0.88 13.49 14.12
CA SER A 43 1.08 12.13 14.65
C SER A 43 -0.25 11.62 15.19
N ILE A 44 -0.67 10.45 14.70
CA ILE A 44 -1.95 9.84 15.05
C ILE A 44 -1.72 8.43 15.57
N PRO A 45 -2.22 8.09 16.79
CA PRO A 45 -2.13 6.73 17.31
C PRO A 45 -3.16 5.83 16.61
N LEU A 46 -2.71 5.08 15.59
CA LEU A 46 -3.57 4.16 14.86
C LEU A 46 -4.00 2.99 15.74
N SER A 47 -5.28 2.64 15.71
CA SER A 47 -5.80 1.44 16.39
C SER A 47 -5.82 0.23 15.47
N TYR A 48 -5.81 0.44 14.16
CA TYR A 48 -5.84 -0.64 13.18
C TYR A 48 -5.18 -0.22 11.86
N VAL A 49 -4.37 -1.10 11.31
CA VAL A 49 -3.81 -0.95 9.96
C VAL A 49 -3.79 -2.33 9.30
N ASN A 50 -4.29 -2.41 8.07
CA ASN A 50 -4.14 -3.60 7.26
C ASN A 50 -3.78 -3.22 5.82
N VAL A 51 -2.99 -4.07 5.17
CA VAL A 51 -2.62 -3.94 3.76
C VAL A 51 -2.88 -5.28 3.10
N ASP A 52 -3.75 -5.29 2.10
CA ASP A 52 -4.04 -6.45 1.29
C ASP A 52 -3.40 -6.31 -0.08
N LEU A 53 -2.74 -7.37 -0.53
CA LEU A 53 -2.12 -7.42 -1.84
C LEU A 53 -2.70 -8.61 -2.60
N GLU A 54 -3.45 -8.32 -3.65
CA GLU A 54 -4.14 -9.33 -4.45
C GLU A 54 -3.52 -9.41 -5.85
N PRO A 55 -2.86 -10.52 -6.18
CA PRO A 55 -2.38 -10.74 -7.55
C PRO A 55 -3.54 -10.84 -8.54
N ASN A 56 -3.38 -10.22 -9.69
CA ASN A 56 -4.31 -10.34 -10.80
C ASN A 56 -3.54 -10.87 -12.01
N ILE A 57 -3.67 -12.17 -12.26
CA ILE A 57 -2.93 -12.85 -13.32
C ILE A 57 -3.34 -12.33 -14.69
N LYS A 58 -4.64 -12.08 -14.88
CA LYS A 58 -5.16 -11.60 -16.16
C LYS A 58 -4.56 -10.25 -16.56
N GLU A 59 -4.40 -9.35 -15.59
CA GLU A 59 -3.87 -7.99 -15.83
C GLU A 59 -2.36 -7.89 -15.58
N SER A 60 -1.71 -8.96 -15.16
CA SER A 60 -0.30 -8.95 -14.75
C SER A 60 -0.01 -7.81 -13.77
N SER A 61 -0.77 -7.79 -12.69
CA SER A 61 -0.70 -6.72 -11.70
C SER A 61 -0.90 -7.23 -10.28
N VAL A 62 -0.60 -6.38 -9.31
CA VAL A 62 -0.97 -6.60 -7.92
C VAL A 62 -1.84 -5.43 -7.49
N ASN A 63 -3.05 -5.71 -7.04
CA ASN A 63 -3.95 -4.72 -6.47
C ASN A 63 -3.63 -4.57 -4.99
N ILE A 64 -3.37 -3.35 -4.56
CA ILE A 64 -3.01 -3.07 -3.18
C ILE A 64 -4.11 -2.23 -2.55
N THR A 65 -4.65 -2.70 -1.43
CA THR A 65 -5.67 -1.97 -0.67
C THR A 65 -5.19 -1.84 0.77
N ALA A 66 -5.20 -0.63 1.29
CA ALA A 66 -4.87 -0.38 2.68
C ALA A 66 -6.06 0.21 3.42
N GLU A 67 -6.20 -0.19 4.66
CA GLU A 67 -7.20 0.32 5.58
C GLU A 67 -6.51 0.73 6.87
N ALA A 68 -6.87 1.93 7.36
CA ALA A 68 -6.36 2.43 8.63
C ALA A 68 -7.51 3.06 9.41
N SER A 69 -7.49 2.89 10.72
CA SER A 69 -8.49 3.49 11.60
C SER A 69 -7.89 3.87 12.94
N LEU A 70 -8.58 4.79 13.60
CA LEU A 70 -8.27 5.15 14.98
C LEU A 70 -9.57 5.37 15.74
N VAL A 71 -9.48 5.28 17.07
CA VAL A 71 -10.59 5.67 17.94
C VAL A 71 -10.50 7.17 18.16
N GLY A 72 -11.37 7.94 17.48
CA GLY A 72 -11.35 9.40 17.55
C GLY A 72 -12.07 10.07 16.38
N LYS A 73 -11.93 11.39 16.28
CA LYS A 73 -12.65 12.20 15.30
C LYS A 73 -11.81 12.60 14.08
N THR A 74 -10.54 12.21 14.00
CA THR A 74 -9.63 12.59 12.92
C THR A 74 -9.60 11.51 11.84
N GLY A 75 -9.65 11.92 10.58
CA GLY A 75 -9.50 10.99 9.47
C GLY A 75 -8.05 10.48 9.35
N VAL A 76 -7.91 9.29 8.80
CA VAL A 76 -6.61 8.61 8.65
C VAL A 76 -6.32 8.23 7.19
N GLU A 77 -6.84 9.03 6.26
CA GLU A 77 -6.63 8.79 4.83
C GLU A 77 -5.15 8.85 4.43
N MET A 78 -4.37 9.73 5.02
CA MET A 78 -2.95 9.84 4.68
C MET A 78 -2.18 8.59 5.07
N GLU A 79 -2.49 8.01 6.22
CA GLU A 79 -1.87 6.76 6.67
C GLU A 79 -2.15 5.63 5.69
N ALA A 80 -3.38 5.51 5.20
CA ALA A 80 -3.74 4.51 4.21
C ALA A 80 -3.07 4.76 2.86
N LEU A 81 -3.02 6.01 2.39
CA LEU A 81 -2.37 6.38 1.13
C LEU A 81 -0.86 6.14 1.18
N VAL A 82 -0.23 6.46 2.30
CA VAL A 82 1.20 6.18 2.50
C VAL A 82 1.45 4.67 2.50
N ALA A 83 0.58 3.90 3.16
CA ALA A 83 0.70 2.44 3.20
C ALA A 83 0.70 1.81 1.80
N VAL A 84 -0.27 2.13 0.95
CA VAL A 84 -0.33 1.56 -0.40
C VAL A 84 0.85 2.01 -1.25
N SER A 85 1.29 3.25 -1.08
CA SER A 85 2.42 3.80 -1.84
C SER A 85 3.71 3.08 -1.50
N VAL A 86 4.00 2.88 -0.22
CA VAL A 86 5.22 2.20 0.23
C VAL A 86 5.17 0.71 -0.08
N ALA A 87 4.01 0.07 0.04
CA ALA A 87 3.85 -1.32 -0.37
C ALA A 87 4.18 -1.49 -1.87
N GLY A 88 3.65 -0.60 -2.71
CA GLY A 88 3.96 -0.61 -4.14
C GLY A 88 5.44 -0.37 -4.44
N LEU A 89 6.06 0.60 -3.78
CA LEU A 89 7.49 0.87 -3.91
C LEU A 89 8.34 -0.33 -3.47
N THR A 90 7.89 -1.06 -2.46
CA THR A 90 8.58 -2.26 -1.98
C THR A 90 8.55 -3.36 -3.04
N ILE A 91 7.40 -3.59 -3.69
CA ILE A 91 7.31 -4.52 -4.81
C ILE A 91 8.29 -4.11 -5.91
N TYR A 92 8.31 -2.82 -6.26
CA TYR A 92 9.22 -2.30 -7.27
C TYR A 92 10.67 -2.57 -6.90
N ASP A 93 11.08 -2.21 -5.69
CA ASP A 93 12.46 -2.41 -5.25
C ASP A 93 12.88 -3.88 -5.29
N MET A 94 12.00 -4.77 -4.84
CA MET A 94 12.31 -6.20 -4.79
C MET A 94 12.38 -6.87 -6.16
N CYS A 95 11.68 -6.32 -7.16
CA CYS A 95 11.56 -6.91 -8.49
C CYS A 95 12.28 -6.15 -9.59
N LYS A 96 12.83 -4.97 -9.31
CA LYS A 96 13.44 -4.11 -10.35
C LYS A 96 14.59 -4.76 -11.11
N ALA A 97 15.27 -5.73 -10.51
CA ALA A 97 16.36 -6.43 -11.18
C ALA A 97 15.88 -7.21 -12.42
N ILE A 98 14.61 -7.63 -12.43
CA ILE A 98 14.04 -8.40 -13.54
C ILE A 98 12.98 -7.62 -14.32
N ASP A 99 12.46 -6.52 -13.77
CA ASP A 99 11.40 -5.74 -14.41
C ASP A 99 11.47 -4.28 -13.94
N ARG A 100 12.10 -3.42 -14.73
CA ARG A 100 12.23 -2.00 -14.41
C ARG A 100 11.05 -1.15 -14.87
N GLU A 101 10.20 -1.70 -15.72
CA GLU A 101 9.10 -0.97 -16.35
C GLU A 101 7.79 -1.04 -15.55
N MET A 102 7.82 -1.60 -14.36
CA MET A 102 6.65 -1.63 -13.50
C MET A 102 6.15 -0.23 -13.19
N ILE A 103 4.85 -0.06 -13.17
CA ILE A 103 4.19 1.21 -12.91
C ILE A 103 3.34 1.10 -11.66
N LEU A 104 3.52 2.05 -10.74
CA LEU A 104 2.57 2.27 -9.66
C LEU A 104 1.54 3.27 -10.19
N THR A 105 0.30 2.88 -10.21
CA THR A 105 -0.74 3.70 -10.84
C THR A 105 -2.02 3.69 -10.01
N ASN A 106 -2.85 4.69 -10.25
CA ASN A 106 -4.21 4.75 -9.74
C ASN A 106 -4.29 4.73 -8.20
N ILE A 107 -3.31 5.38 -7.54
CA ILE A 107 -3.32 5.52 -6.08
C ILE A 107 -4.38 6.56 -5.73
N LYS A 108 -5.38 6.16 -4.96
CA LYS A 108 -6.50 7.04 -4.63
C LYS A 108 -7.19 6.62 -3.35
N LEU A 109 -7.86 7.57 -2.72
CA LEU A 109 -8.77 7.30 -1.62
C LEU A 109 -10.07 6.71 -2.18
N ILE A 110 -10.53 5.62 -1.61
CA ILE A 110 -11.80 5.00 -2.02
C ILE A 110 -12.91 5.19 -1.00
N HIS A 111 -12.57 5.26 0.27
CA HIS A 111 -13.56 5.47 1.34
C HIS A 111 -12.92 6.16 2.52
N LYS A 112 -13.69 7.04 3.15
CA LYS A 112 -13.33 7.68 4.41
C LYS A 112 -14.60 7.93 5.21
N SER A 113 -14.55 7.68 6.51
CA SER A 113 -15.61 8.04 7.46
C SER A 113 -15.01 8.76 8.66
N GLY A 114 -15.80 9.60 9.32
CA GLY A 114 -15.36 10.41 10.45
C GLY A 114 -14.58 11.66 10.02
N GLY A 115 -14.05 12.40 11.00
CA GLY A 115 -13.37 13.66 10.75
C GLY A 115 -14.31 14.83 10.44
N LYS A 116 -13.72 15.99 10.13
CA LYS A 116 -14.48 17.24 9.87
C LYS A 116 -15.29 17.18 8.57
N SER A 117 -14.82 16.47 7.57
CA SER A 117 -15.46 16.41 6.25
C SER A 117 -16.48 15.28 6.10
N GLY A 118 -16.70 14.49 7.17
CA GLY A 118 -17.69 13.43 7.15
C GLY A 118 -17.30 12.23 6.28
N GLU A 119 -18.29 11.57 5.71
CA GLU A 119 -18.09 10.37 4.91
C GLU A 119 -17.77 10.70 3.46
N PHE A 120 -16.84 9.96 2.88
CA PHE A 120 -16.45 10.04 1.48
C PHE A 120 -16.44 8.65 0.88
N ASN A 121 -17.02 8.52 -0.32
CA ASN A 121 -16.96 7.30 -1.12
C ASN A 121 -16.57 7.69 -2.55
N ALA A 122 -15.53 7.09 -3.08
CA ALA A 122 -15.14 7.30 -4.45
C ALA A 122 -16.14 6.64 -5.41
N VAL A 123 -16.39 7.28 -6.51
CA VAL A 123 -17.30 6.76 -7.53
C VAL A 123 -16.59 5.74 -8.43
#